data_6217f2f3c9e54dc614d61ecd0d576d29
#
_entry.id   6217f2f3c9e54dc614d61ecd0d576d29
#
_cell.length_a   1.000
_cell.length_b   1.000
_cell.length_c   1.000
_cell.angle_alpha   90.00
_cell.angle_beta   90.00
_cell.angle_gamma   90.00
#
_symmetry.space_group_name_H-M   'P 1'
#
loop_
_entity.id
_entity.type
_entity.pdbx_description
1 polymer ?
#
loop_
_entity_poly.entity_id
_entity_poly.type
_entity_poly.pdbx_seq_one_letter_code
_entity_poly.pdbx_strand_id
1 'polypeptide(L)'
;MSAQDLGRDAEELADVAAAARAALVSEIDASGAWADDPVWREAFAAVPRHLFVPYYYVGVVGGYERRWGQSPDPAARERWVRGAYADIPLATRLRDGELLSSSSQPSLMAMMLVALEVEDGNRVLEIGAGTGYNAALLAHRLGDDDLVTTVDLEPDITESARQHLAAAGYHPVVVTGDGARGVPERAPFDRIIATCTLRSIPRAWLAQCRPGARILAPLATGLIALAVRDAEHAEGRFLHTPAYFVPLRGATRSEPERAQLGGLPRRARDDELFRFLLALTRGSLDPQEAYVLWEREGQPQRERYGITVSGEHEWAWLDDPEGAYAWALPG
;
A
#
# COMPACT_ATOMS: atom_id res chain seq x y z
N MET A 1 28.81 -5.05 31.04
CA MET A 1 27.37 -4.73 31.20
C MET A 1 26.78 -5.87 32.01
N SER A 2 26.16 -5.61 33.16
CA SER A 2 25.55 -6.65 33.99
C SER A 2 24.21 -7.09 33.45
N ALA A 3 23.65 -8.25 33.89
CA ALA A 3 22.30 -8.69 33.52
C ALA A 3 21.24 -7.69 33.94
N GLN A 4 21.47 -6.95 35.06
CA GLN A 4 20.59 -5.88 35.52
C GLN A 4 20.61 -4.65 34.61
N ASP A 5 21.79 -4.31 34.06
CA ASP A 5 21.92 -3.19 33.09
C ASP A 5 21.18 -3.53 31.78
N LEU A 6 21.30 -4.78 31.29
CA LEU A 6 20.60 -5.26 30.10
C LEU A 6 19.06 -5.26 30.29
N GLY A 7 18.58 -5.65 31.48
CA GLY A 7 17.16 -5.64 31.81
C GLY A 7 16.59 -4.21 31.82
N ARG A 8 17.29 -3.29 32.46
CA ARG A 8 16.89 -1.88 32.50
C ARG A 8 16.88 -1.24 31.11
N ASP A 9 17.91 -1.46 30.29
CA ASP A 9 17.97 -0.96 28.91
C ASP A 9 16.80 -1.48 28.06
N ALA A 10 16.36 -2.73 28.27
CA ALA A 10 15.22 -3.31 27.57
C ALA A 10 13.88 -2.69 28.00
N GLU A 11 13.70 -2.44 29.30
CA GLU A 11 12.51 -1.75 29.84
C GLU A 11 12.43 -0.31 29.36
N GLU A 12 13.54 0.44 29.41
CA GLU A 12 13.61 1.81 28.91
C GLU A 12 13.27 1.89 27.40
N LEU A 13 13.75 0.94 26.60
CA LEU A 13 13.43 0.89 25.15
C LEU A 13 11.96 0.54 24.91
N ALA A 14 11.35 -0.32 25.74
CA ALA A 14 9.93 -0.64 25.67
C ALA A 14 9.05 0.58 25.97
N ASP A 15 9.42 1.39 26.97
CA ASP A 15 8.73 2.63 27.32
C ASP A 15 8.83 3.66 26.17
N VAL A 16 10.01 3.79 25.55
CA VAL A 16 10.20 4.66 24.37
C VAL A 16 9.33 4.18 23.22
N ALA A 17 9.25 2.86 22.98
CA ALA A 17 8.42 2.29 21.92
C ALA A 17 6.92 2.55 22.16
N ALA A 18 6.47 2.39 23.41
CA ALA A 18 5.08 2.67 23.80
C ALA A 18 4.72 4.15 23.61
N ALA A 19 5.58 5.06 24.06
CA ALA A 19 5.40 6.50 23.89
C ALA A 19 5.42 6.91 22.41
N ALA A 20 6.33 6.37 21.61
CA ALA A 20 6.43 6.66 20.18
C ALA A 20 5.20 6.14 19.42
N ARG A 21 4.69 4.95 19.78
CA ARG A 21 3.45 4.40 19.21
C ARG A 21 2.24 5.28 19.53
N ALA A 22 2.09 5.71 20.78
CA ALA A 22 1.01 6.61 21.20
C ALA A 22 1.06 7.95 20.44
N ALA A 23 2.28 8.50 20.22
CA ALA A 23 2.47 9.71 19.43
C ALA A 23 2.05 9.51 17.96
N LEU A 24 2.43 8.39 17.33
CA LEU A 24 2.00 8.07 15.96
C LEU A 24 0.47 7.96 15.87
N VAL A 25 -0.19 7.26 16.80
CA VAL A 25 -1.65 7.16 16.83
C VAL A 25 -2.29 8.56 16.92
N SER A 26 -1.75 9.44 17.77
CA SER A 26 -2.24 10.82 17.89
C SER A 26 -2.01 11.66 16.62
N GLU A 27 -0.90 11.43 15.91
CA GLU A 27 -0.60 12.09 14.63
C GLU A 27 -1.58 11.64 13.54
N ILE A 28 -1.89 10.35 13.47
CA ILE A 28 -2.89 9.82 12.54
C ILE A 28 -4.31 10.31 12.90
N ASP A 29 -4.66 10.37 14.19
CA ASP A 29 -5.92 11.00 14.63
C ASP A 29 -6.04 12.44 14.10
N ALA A 30 -4.98 13.23 14.26
CA ALA A 30 -4.94 14.62 13.82
C ALA A 30 -5.02 14.78 12.29
N SER A 31 -4.57 13.77 11.52
CA SER A 31 -4.68 13.77 10.05
C SER A 31 -6.09 13.43 9.55
N GLY A 32 -6.94 12.86 10.39
CA GLY A 32 -8.26 12.36 10.01
C GLY A 32 -8.25 11.09 9.15
N ALA A 33 -7.12 10.36 9.10
CA ALA A 33 -6.94 9.22 8.19
C ALA A 33 -7.89 8.05 8.44
N TRP A 34 -8.33 7.83 9.67
CA TRP A 34 -9.36 6.81 9.99
C TRP A 34 -10.75 7.41 10.25
N ALA A 35 -10.94 8.71 9.95
CA ALA A 35 -12.19 9.41 10.25
C ALA A 35 -12.64 9.13 11.70
N ASP A 36 -13.87 8.66 11.90
CA ASP A 36 -14.38 8.28 13.22
C ASP A 36 -14.35 6.74 13.46
N ASP A 37 -13.47 6.00 12.74
CA ASP A 37 -13.38 4.53 12.91
C ASP A 37 -12.45 4.14 14.07
N PRO A 38 -13.00 3.85 15.28
CA PRO A 38 -12.19 3.53 16.45
C PRO A 38 -11.46 2.20 16.34
N VAL A 39 -11.92 1.30 15.48
CA VAL A 39 -11.40 -0.07 15.37
C VAL A 39 -10.00 -0.07 14.79
N TRP A 40 -9.78 0.70 13.73
CA TRP A 40 -8.43 0.83 13.15
C TRP A 40 -7.48 1.57 14.09
N ARG A 41 -7.98 2.59 14.80
CA ARG A 41 -7.20 3.28 15.82
C ARG A 41 -6.69 2.30 16.89
N GLU A 42 -7.55 1.38 17.35
CA GLU A 42 -7.19 0.34 18.31
C GLU A 42 -6.11 -0.61 17.75
N ALA A 43 -6.26 -1.07 16.49
CA ALA A 43 -5.29 -1.93 15.84
C ALA A 43 -3.89 -1.27 15.77
N PHE A 44 -3.80 0.00 15.36
CA PHE A 44 -2.53 0.73 15.35
C PHE A 44 -1.95 0.96 16.75
N ALA A 45 -2.80 1.11 17.77
CA ALA A 45 -2.37 1.22 19.15
C ALA A 45 -1.88 -0.13 19.73
N ALA A 46 -2.41 -1.25 19.27
CA ALA A 46 -2.06 -2.58 19.75
C ALA A 46 -0.83 -3.17 19.03
N VAL A 47 -0.78 -3.08 17.70
CA VAL A 47 0.26 -3.74 16.89
C VAL A 47 1.60 -2.98 16.95
N PRO A 48 2.69 -3.59 17.44
CA PRO A 48 3.97 -2.91 17.67
C PRO A 48 4.81 -2.82 16.37
N ARG A 49 4.67 -1.73 15.61
CA ARG A 49 5.32 -1.53 14.31
C ARG A 49 6.82 -1.82 14.31
N HIS A 50 7.55 -1.48 15.38
CA HIS A 50 8.99 -1.68 15.46
C HIS A 50 9.42 -3.15 15.36
N LEU A 51 8.57 -4.11 15.71
CA LEU A 51 8.84 -5.54 15.52
C LEU A 51 8.83 -5.95 14.04
N PHE A 52 8.12 -5.21 13.19
CA PHE A 52 8.04 -5.42 11.75
C PHE A 52 9.14 -4.68 10.97
N VAL A 53 9.84 -3.76 11.59
CA VAL A 53 10.96 -3.02 11.02
C VAL A 53 12.19 -3.11 11.90
N PRO A 54 12.76 -4.32 12.10
CA PRO A 54 13.94 -4.54 12.96
C PRO A 54 15.15 -3.72 12.50
N TYR A 55 15.14 -3.30 11.25
CA TYR A 55 16.04 -2.30 10.67
C TYR A 55 15.34 -1.59 9.50
N TYR A 56 15.84 -0.40 9.17
CA TYR A 56 15.47 0.35 7.98
C TYR A 56 16.60 1.27 7.54
N TYR A 57 16.52 1.78 6.34
CA TYR A 57 17.50 2.66 5.75
C TYR A 57 16.98 4.08 5.69
N VAL A 58 17.81 5.06 6.05
CA VAL A 58 17.56 6.49 5.89
C VAL A 58 18.57 7.06 4.90
N GLY A 59 18.10 7.94 4.01
CA GLY A 59 18.98 8.64 3.09
C GLY A 59 19.90 9.60 3.82
N VAL A 60 21.17 9.56 3.50
CA VAL A 60 22.19 10.49 3.99
C VAL A 60 23.01 11.01 2.81
N VAL A 61 23.80 12.07 3.04
CA VAL A 61 24.70 12.56 1.98
C VAL A 61 25.68 11.44 1.59
N GLY A 62 25.61 11.04 0.33
CA GLY A 62 26.47 10.00 -0.24
C GLY A 62 25.98 8.55 -0.10
N GLY A 63 24.73 8.32 0.36
CA GLY A 63 24.16 6.97 0.40
C GLY A 63 23.04 6.76 1.42
N TYR A 64 23.10 5.61 2.11
CA TYR A 64 22.10 5.22 3.08
C TYR A 64 22.74 4.82 4.40
N GLU A 65 22.16 5.26 5.52
CA GLU A 65 22.47 4.80 6.87
C GLU A 65 21.46 3.72 7.28
N ARG A 66 21.95 2.59 7.79
CA ARG A 66 21.09 1.56 8.38
C ARG A 66 20.83 1.87 9.85
N ARG A 67 19.55 2.01 10.23
CA ARG A 67 19.10 2.06 11.62
C ARG A 67 18.53 0.71 12.03
N TRP A 68 18.87 0.22 13.22
CA TRP A 68 18.51 -1.15 13.62
C TRP A 68 18.41 -1.33 15.14
N GLY A 69 17.50 -2.22 15.55
CA GLY A 69 17.15 -2.42 16.96
C GLY A 69 18.20 -3.13 17.81
N GLN A 70 19.16 -3.83 17.18
CA GLN A 70 20.24 -4.55 17.87
C GLN A 70 21.55 -3.75 17.92
N SER A 71 21.50 -2.43 17.69
CA SER A 71 22.69 -1.59 17.81
C SER A 71 23.29 -1.69 19.22
N PRO A 72 24.62 -1.80 19.36
CA PRO A 72 25.27 -1.78 20.67
C PRO A 72 25.14 -0.42 21.39
N ASP A 73 24.89 0.67 20.64
CA ASP A 73 24.68 2.01 21.16
C ASP A 73 23.21 2.21 21.58
N PRO A 74 22.90 2.44 22.86
CA PRO A 74 21.55 2.68 23.34
C PRO A 74 20.87 3.88 22.65
N ALA A 75 21.60 4.96 22.40
CA ALA A 75 21.08 6.13 21.72
C ALA A 75 20.72 5.82 20.24
N ALA A 76 21.45 4.92 19.59
CA ALA A 76 21.12 4.46 18.25
C ALA A 76 19.86 3.57 18.25
N ARG A 77 19.66 2.72 19.28
CA ARG A 77 18.42 1.95 19.45
C ARG A 77 17.21 2.85 19.67
N GLU A 78 17.36 3.87 20.51
CA GLU A 78 16.31 4.85 20.73
C GLU A 78 15.96 5.61 19.42
N ARG A 79 16.95 6.05 18.66
CA ARG A 79 16.72 6.69 17.34
C ARG A 79 16.02 5.74 16.36
N TRP A 80 16.39 4.46 16.36
CA TRP A 80 15.73 3.46 15.54
C TRP A 80 14.27 3.30 15.92
N VAL A 81 13.93 3.11 17.19
CA VAL A 81 12.56 2.88 17.62
C VAL A 81 11.66 4.10 17.40
N ARG A 82 12.17 5.30 17.68
CA ARG A 82 11.42 6.54 17.38
C ARG A 82 11.14 6.68 15.88
N GLY A 83 12.12 6.40 15.05
CA GLY A 83 11.95 6.44 13.59
C GLY A 83 11.04 5.33 13.06
N ALA A 84 10.99 4.16 13.73
CA ALA A 84 10.05 3.10 13.36
C ALA A 84 8.58 3.53 13.53
N TYR A 85 8.31 4.52 14.36
CA TYR A 85 6.98 5.11 14.59
C TYR A 85 6.79 6.49 13.94
N ALA A 86 7.70 6.94 13.10
CA ALA A 86 7.47 8.14 12.29
C ALA A 86 6.41 7.86 11.21
N ASP A 87 5.55 8.85 10.92
CA ASP A 87 4.53 8.74 9.86
C ASP A 87 5.12 8.94 8.47
N ILE A 88 6.08 8.10 8.13
CA ILE A 88 6.76 8.06 6.83
C ILE A 88 6.94 6.61 6.35
N PRO A 89 7.10 6.38 5.04
CA PRO A 89 7.52 5.09 4.53
C PRO A 89 8.98 4.80 4.95
N LEU A 90 9.26 3.54 5.31
CA LEU A 90 10.58 3.11 5.72
C LEU A 90 11.13 2.08 4.74
N ALA A 91 12.25 2.37 4.09
CA ALA A 91 12.94 1.44 3.21
C ALA A 91 13.54 0.28 4.04
N THR A 92 13.07 -0.93 3.80
CA THR A 92 13.51 -2.13 4.56
C THR A 92 14.42 -3.03 3.74
N ARG A 93 14.35 -2.97 2.41
CA ARG A 93 15.24 -3.71 1.54
C ARG A 93 15.63 -2.91 0.31
N LEU A 94 16.93 -2.82 0.09
CA LEU A 94 17.52 -2.20 -1.11
C LEU A 94 18.35 -3.25 -1.85
N ARG A 95 18.32 -3.25 -3.18
CA ARG A 95 19.20 -4.05 -4.05
C ARG A 95 19.68 -3.16 -5.18
N ASP A 96 20.99 -3.04 -5.34
CA ASP A 96 21.63 -2.21 -6.39
C ASP A 96 21.14 -0.74 -6.39
N GLY A 97 20.80 -0.20 -5.21
CA GLY A 97 20.26 1.15 -5.03
C GLY A 97 18.77 1.28 -5.29
N GLU A 98 18.08 0.22 -5.71
CA GLU A 98 16.63 0.19 -5.91
C GLU A 98 15.90 -0.27 -4.65
N LEU A 99 14.73 0.34 -4.40
CA LEU A 99 13.85 -0.05 -3.31
C LEU A 99 13.06 -1.31 -3.68
N LEU A 100 13.31 -2.42 -2.97
CA LEU A 100 12.60 -3.68 -3.15
C LEU A 100 11.44 -3.87 -2.18
N SER A 101 11.59 -3.38 -0.95
CA SER A 101 10.56 -3.50 0.09
C SER A 101 10.63 -2.32 1.04
N SER A 102 9.46 -1.90 1.48
CA SER A 102 9.29 -0.85 2.48
C SER A 102 8.16 -1.21 3.45
N SER A 103 8.19 -0.61 4.63
CA SER A 103 7.01 -0.48 5.47
C SER A 103 6.34 0.84 5.09
N SER A 104 5.11 0.78 4.59
CA SER A 104 4.38 1.94 4.09
C SER A 104 4.12 2.98 5.17
N GLN A 105 3.82 4.22 4.76
CA GLN A 105 3.45 5.31 5.66
C GLN A 105 2.19 4.94 6.45
N PRO A 106 2.22 5.02 7.79
CA PRO A 106 1.11 4.59 8.63
C PRO A 106 -0.22 5.29 8.38
N SER A 107 -0.24 6.61 8.23
CA SER A 107 -1.46 7.36 7.94
C SER A 107 -2.09 6.99 6.59
N LEU A 108 -1.26 6.73 5.56
CA LEU A 108 -1.74 6.24 4.28
C LEU A 108 -2.35 4.83 4.41
N MET A 109 -1.71 3.95 5.17
CA MET A 109 -2.25 2.61 5.44
C MET A 109 -3.55 2.67 6.24
N ALA A 110 -3.65 3.55 7.25
CA ALA A 110 -4.88 3.76 8.01
C ALA A 110 -6.05 4.15 7.10
N MET A 111 -5.84 5.15 6.24
CA MET A 111 -6.84 5.57 5.25
C MET A 111 -7.20 4.44 4.27
N MET A 112 -6.23 3.67 3.78
CA MET A 112 -6.48 2.53 2.90
C MET A 112 -7.29 1.44 3.60
N LEU A 113 -7.01 1.14 4.86
CA LEU A 113 -7.73 0.13 5.64
C LEU A 113 -9.18 0.55 5.92
N VAL A 114 -9.42 1.83 6.22
CA VAL A 114 -10.77 2.39 6.31
C VAL A 114 -11.51 2.27 4.97
N ALA A 115 -10.86 2.69 3.87
CA ALA A 115 -11.46 2.63 2.54
C ALA A 115 -11.67 1.19 2.02
N LEU A 116 -11.02 0.20 2.60
CA LEU A 116 -11.22 -1.22 2.29
C LEU A 116 -12.56 -1.75 2.85
N GLU A 117 -13.14 -1.07 3.86
CA GLU A 117 -14.42 -1.44 4.48
C GLU A 117 -14.45 -2.88 4.98
N VAL A 118 -13.45 -3.26 5.81
CA VAL A 118 -13.36 -4.60 6.39
C VAL A 118 -14.43 -4.79 7.47
N GLU A 119 -15.22 -5.83 7.32
CA GLU A 119 -16.25 -6.27 8.26
C GLU A 119 -15.83 -7.56 8.99
N ASP A 120 -16.46 -7.84 10.13
CA ASP A 120 -16.19 -9.06 10.87
C ASP A 120 -16.48 -10.31 10.04
N GLY A 121 -15.55 -11.26 10.07
CA GLY A 121 -15.63 -12.50 9.28
C GLY A 121 -15.23 -12.37 7.83
N ASN A 122 -14.84 -11.19 7.34
CA ASN A 122 -14.32 -11.03 5.99
C ASN A 122 -13.01 -11.81 5.80
N ARG A 123 -12.90 -12.48 4.66
CA ARG A 123 -11.64 -13.07 4.19
C ARG A 123 -10.88 -12.05 3.37
N VAL A 124 -9.69 -11.71 3.81
CA VAL A 124 -8.88 -10.64 3.22
C VAL A 124 -7.64 -11.20 2.55
N LEU A 125 -7.37 -10.76 1.31
CA LEU A 125 -6.10 -10.98 0.62
C LEU A 125 -5.31 -9.67 0.54
N GLU A 126 -4.10 -9.69 1.07
CA GLU A 126 -3.11 -8.63 0.87
C GLU A 126 -2.12 -9.02 -0.22
N ILE A 127 -1.90 -8.13 -1.19
CA ILE A 127 -0.89 -8.26 -2.24
C ILE A 127 0.31 -7.35 -1.89
N GLY A 128 1.44 -7.97 -1.59
CA GLY A 128 2.64 -7.31 -1.10
C GLY A 128 2.78 -7.45 0.42
N ALA A 129 3.26 -8.61 0.89
CA ALA A 129 3.44 -8.86 2.32
C ALA A 129 4.45 -7.90 2.99
N GLY A 130 5.50 -7.52 2.24
CA GLY A 130 6.51 -6.61 2.73
C GLY A 130 7.07 -7.00 4.09
N THR A 131 6.85 -6.17 5.10
CA THR A 131 7.29 -6.46 6.48
C THR A 131 6.34 -7.32 7.29
N GLY A 132 5.10 -7.54 6.82
CA GLY A 132 4.01 -8.20 7.53
C GLY A 132 3.19 -7.27 8.44
N TYR A 133 3.52 -5.97 8.53
CA TYR A 133 2.85 -5.04 9.45
C TYR A 133 1.37 -4.86 9.10
N ASN A 134 1.03 -4.68 7.82
CA ASN A 134 -0.35 -4.50 7.41
C ASN A 134 -1.18 -5.80 7.59
N ALA A 135 -0.58 -6.97 7.32
CA ALA A 135 -1.21 -8.26 7.63
C ALA A 135 -1.52 -8.43 9.13
N ALA A 136 -0.62 -7.94 10.01
CA ALA A 136 -0.87 -7.95 11.45
C ALA A 136 -2.00 -7.00 11.87
N LEU A 137 -2.10 -5.80 11.26
CA LEU A 137 -3.22 -4.88 11.49
C LEU A 137 -4.56 -5.51 11.08
N LEU A 138 -4.60 -6.18 9.92
CA LEU A 138 -5.78 -6.90 9.44
C LEU A 138 -6.15 -8.08 10.37
N ALA A 139 -5.17 -8.88 10.78
CA ALA A 139 -5.38 -10.00 11.70
C ALA A 139 -5.89 -9.52 13.07
N HIS A 140 -5.31 -8.44 13.59
CA HIS A 140 -5.78 -7.81 14.85
C HIS A 140 -7.24 -7.33 14.72
N ARG A 141 -7.57 -6.66 13.61
CA ARG A 141 -8.93 -6.16 13.33
C ARG A 141 -9.97 -7.27 13.26
N LEU A 142 -9.62 -8.38 12.64
CA LEU A 142 -10.54 -9.51 12.42
C LEU A 142 -10.61 -10.47 13.61
N GLY A 143 -9.61 -10.46 14.50
CA GLY A 143 -9.53 -11.36 15.65
C GLY A 143 -9.37 -12.84 15.28
N ASP A 144 -9.11 -13.13 14.01
CA ASP A 144 -8.87 -14.48 13.46
C ASP A 144 -7.80 -14.39 12.36
N ASP A 145 -6.63 -14.93 12.63
CA ASP A 145 -5.48 -14.92 11.73
C ASP A 145 -5.75 -15.68 10.43
N ASP A 146 -6.59 -16.73 10.45
CA ASP A 146 -6.88 -17.56 9.27
C ASP A 146 -7.74 -16.82 8.22
N LEU A 147 -8.37 -15.73 8.59
CA LEU A 147 -9.10 -14.85 7.67
C LEU A 147 -8.18 -13.98 6.83
N VAL A 148 -6.91 -13.84 7.19
CA VAL A 148 -5.95 -13.00 6.49
C VAL A 148 -4.95 -13.86 5.72
N THR A 149 -4.85 -13.59 4.42
CA THR A 149 -3.82 -14.15 3.54
C THR A 149 -3.00 -13.01 2.98
N THR A 150 -1.67 -13.10 3.03
CA THR A 150 -0.76 -12.15 2.41
C THR A 150 0.20 -12.86 1.46
N VAL A 151 0.48 -12.25 0.31
CA VAL A 151 1.35 -12.83 -0.72
C VAL A 151 2.46 -11.86 -1.13
N ASP A 152 3.67 -12.37 -1.30
CA ASP A 152 4.80 -11.63 -1.89
C ASP A 152 5.61 -12.55 -2.81
N LEU A 153 6.25 -11.95 -3.81
CA LEU A 153 7.00 -12.67 -4.83
C LEU A 153 8.30 -13.28 -4.27
N GLU A 154 8.97 -12.58 -3.37
CA GLU A 154 10.32 -12.92 -2.91
C GLU A 154 10.29 -13.84 -1.67
N PRO A 155 10.89 -15.05 -1.72
CA PRO A 155 10.92 -15.97 -0.57
C PRO A 155 11.52 -15.36 0.69
N ASP A 156 12.56 -14.54 0.55
CA ASP A 156 13.21 -13.87 1.69
C ASP A 156 12.29 -12.85 2.37
N ILE A 157 11.40 -12.19 1.61
CA ILE A 157 10.44 -11.22 2.15
C ILE A 157 9.37 -11.98 2.92
N THR A 158 8.79 -13.02 2.33
CA THR A 158 7.76 -13.82 2.99
C THR A 158 8.27 -14.52 4.24
N GLU A 159 9.50 -15.03 4.24
CA GLU A 159 10.10 -15.62 5.42
C GLU A 159 10.34 -14.58 6.53
N SER A 160 10.85 -13.39 6.18
CA SER A 160 11.01 -12.30 7.15
C SER A 160 9.66 -11.86 7.71
N ALA A 161 8.62 -11.76 6.87
CA ALA A 161 7.27 -11.40 7.31
C ALA A 161 6.70 -12.42 8.30
N ARG A 162 6.86 -13.74 8.05
CA ARG A 162 6.44 -14.79 9.00
C ARG A 162 7.12 -14.65 10.36
N GLN A 163 8.44 -14.38 10.36
CA GLN A 163 9.20 -14.20 11.60
C GLN A 163 8.73 -12.96 12.38
N HIS A 164 8.50 -11.84 11.70
CA HIS A 164 8.01 -10.62 12.35
C HIS A 164 6.59 -10.81 12.91
N LEU A 165 5.70 -11.42 12.14
CA LEU A 165 4.34 -11.75 12.53
C LEU A 165 4.32 -12.64 13.77
N ALA A 166 5.07 -13.75 13.75
CA ALA A 166 5.17 -14.67 14.88
C ALA A 166 5.75 -13.98 16.13
N ALA A 167 6.77 -13.13 15.98
CA ALA A 167 7.33 -12.35 17.08
C ALA A 167 6.33 -11.36 17.70
N ALA A 168 5.35 -10.89 16.91
CA ALA A 168 4.28 -10.03 17.37
C ALA A 168 3.01 -10.80 17.83
N GLY A 169 3.01 -12.13 17.74
CA GLY A 169 1.90 -13.00 18.17
C GLY A 169 0.79 -13.18 17.12
N TYR A 170 1.05 -12.89 15.84
CA TYR A 170 0.11 -13.08 14.73
C TYR A 170 0.57 -14.19 13.79
N HIS A 171 -0.37 -14.94 13.22
CA HIS A 171 -0.09 -16.09 12.37
C HIS A 171 -0.97 -16.14 11.10
N PRO A 172 -1.15 -15.02 10.36
CA PRO A 172 -1.90 -15.06 9.11
C PRO A 172 -1.19 -15.97 8.10
N VAL A 173 -1.92 -16.36 7.04
CA VAL A 173 -1.35 -17.19 5.97
C VAL A 173 -0.44 -16.34 5.10
N VAL A 174 0.85 -16.65 5.10
CA VAL A 174 1.85 -15.96 4.27
C VAL A 174 2.26 -16.85 3.11
N VAL A 175 2.03 -16.41 1.88
CA VAL A 175 2.28 -17.17 0.65
C VAL A 175 3.44 -16.55 -0.12
N THR A 176 4.34 -17.38 -0.64
CA THR A 176 5.36 -16.95 -1.60
C THR A 176 4.84 -17.21 -3.00
N GLY A 177 4.60 -16.16 -3.79
CA GLY A 177 4.04 -16.31 -5.13
C GLY A 177 3.87 -14.99 -5.86
N ASP A 178 3.45 -15.08 -7.12
CA ASP A 178 3.14 -13.92 -7.94
C ASP A 178 1.81 -13.30 -7.51
N GLY A 179 1.85 -12.11 -6.94
CA GLY A 179 0.69 -11.37 -6.46
C GLY A 179 -0.36 -11.08 -7.55
N ALA A 180 0.04 -11.00 -8.83
CA ALA A 180 -0.91 -10.83 -9.93
C ALA A 180 -1.83 -12.06 -10.10
N ARG A 181 -1.38 -13.23 -9.65
CA ARG A 181 -2.17 -14.47 -9.67
C ARG A 181 -3.12 -14.60 -8.48
N GLY A 182 -2.96 -13.76 -7.45
CA GLY A 182 -3.67 -13.93 -6.18
C GLY A 182 -3.27 -15.23 -5.47
N VAL A 183 -4.20 -15.80 -4.70
CA VAL A 183 -4.03 -17.06 -3.95
C VAL A 183 -5.31 -17.89 -4.10
N PRO A 184 -5.51 -18.59 -5.23
CA PRO A 184 -6.75 -19.29 -5.54
C PRO A 184 -7.10 -20.38 -4.52
N GLU A 185 -6.10 -20.98 -3.85
CA GLU A 185 -6.29 -22.01 -2.83
C GLU A 185 -6.95 -21.49 -1.55
N ARG A 186 -6.93 -20.15 -1.38
CA ARG A 186 -7.53 -19.45 -0.22
C ARG A 186 -8.82 -18.71 -0.59
N ALA A 187 -9.18 -18.68 -1.87
CA ALA A 187 -10.43 -18.06 -2.35
C ALA A 187 -11.68 -18.77 -1.77
N PRO A 188 -12.84 -18.10 -1.75
CA PRO A 188 -13.08 -16.74 -2.20
C PRO A 188 -12.77 -15.69 -1.13
N PHE A 189 -12.41 -14.45 -1.59
CA PHE A 189 -12.13 -13.30 -0.74
C PHE A 189 -13.28 -12.28 -0.76
N ASP A 190 -13.48 -11.62 0.38
CA ASP A 190 -14.42 -10.52 0.54
C ASP A 190 -13.73 -9.16 0.27
N ARG A 191 -12.41 -9.10 0.56
CA ARG A 191 -11.60 -7.89 0.40
C ARG A 191 -10.24 -8.26 -0.19
N ILE A 192 -9.77 -7.44 -1.14
CA ILE A 192 -8.39 -7.49 -1.64
C ILE A 192 -7.77 -6.11 -1.48
N ILE A 193 -6.61 -6.04 -0.86
CA ILE A 193 -5.80 -4.81 -0.76
C ILE A 193 -4.43 -5.03 -1.40
N ALA A 194 -4.02 -4.12 -2.29
CA ALA A 194 -2.67 -4.14 -2.82
C ALA A 194 -1.83 -3.01 -2.20
N THR A 195 -0.62 -3.34 -1.78
CA THR A 195 0.41 -2.40 -1.31
C THR A 195 1.54 -2.23 -2.33
N CYS A 196 1.18 -2.39 -3.60
CA CYS A 196 2.03 -2.18 -4.78
C CYS A 196 1.23 -1.55 -5.90
N THR A 197 1.89 -0.76 -6.76
CA THR A 197 1.23 -0.05 -7.87
C THR A 197 0.94 -1.00 -9.02
N LEU A 198 -0.29 -0.98 -9.50
CA LEU A 198 -0.77 -1.73 -10.65
C LEU A 198 -0.69 -0.91 -11.94
N ARG A 199 -0.68 -1.61 -13.07
CA ARG A 199 -0.90 -1.05 -14.41
C ARG A 199 -2.33 -1.30 -14.90
N SER A 200 -2.90 -2.44 -14.50
CA SER A 200 -4.24 -2.93 -14.79
C SER A 200 -4.70 -3.83 -13.64
N ILE A 201 -5.98 -4.09 -13.53
CA ILE A 201 -6.54 -4.96 -12.48
C ILE A 201 -6.39 -6.43 -12.91
N PRO A 202 -5.61 -7.26 -12.17
CA PRO A 202 -5.45 -8.66 -12.54
C PRO A 202 -6.78 -9.41 -12.53
N ARG A 203 -7.14 -10.04 -13.65
CA ARG A 203 -8.39 -10.83 -13.78
C ARG A 203 -8.50 -11.95 -12.74
N ALA A 204 -7.36 -12.54 -12.40
CA ALA A 204 -7.30 -13.58 -11.38
C ALA A 204 -7.85 -13.10 -10.03
N TRP A 205 -7.80 -11.80 -9.73
CA TRP A 205 -8.35 -11.29 -8.46
C TRP A 205 -9.88 -11.30 -8.47
N LEU A 206 -10.51 -10.88 -9.60
CA LEU A 206 -11.97 -10.88 -9.72
C LEU A 206 -12.50 -12.32 -9.59
N ALA A 207 -11.86 -13.28 -10.26
CA ALA A 207 -12.23 -14.69 -10.20
C ALA A 207 -12.10 -15.31 -8.79
N GLN A 208 -11.33 -14.68 -7.90
CA GLN A 208 -11.14 -15.08 -6.51
C GLN A 208 -12.00 -14.30 -5.53
N CYS A 209 -12.80 -13.35 -6.00
CA CYS A 209 -13.68 -12.54 -5.18
C CYS A 209 -15.09 -13.13 -5.07
N ARG A 210 -15.75 -12.87 -3.95
CA ARG A 210 -17.21 -13.03 -3.86
C ARG A 210 -17.90 -11.88 -4.58
N PRO A 211 -19.11 -12.08 -5.12
CA PRO A 211 -19.96 -10.96 -5.52
C PRO A 211 -20.16 -9.98 -4.34
N GLY A 212 -19.96 -8.69 -4.60
CA GLY A 212 -19.96 -7.65 -3.55
C GLY A 212 -18.62 -7.44 -2.85
N ALA A 213 -17.58 -8.19 -3.22
CA ALA A 213 -16.23 -7.95 -2.72
C ALA A 213 -15.69 -6.57 -3.14
N ARG A 214 -14.75 -6.07 -2.35
CA ARG A 214 -14.06 -4.80 -2.61
C ARG A 214 -12.58 -5.02 -2.86
N ILE A 215 -12.06 -4.40 -3.92
CA ILE A 215 -10.63 -4.35 -4.23
C ILE A 215 -10.15 -2.92 -4.06
N LEU A 216 -9.13 -2.72 -3.24
CA LEU A 216 -8.44 -1.44 -3.07
C LEU A 216 -7.00 -1.56 -3.52
N ALA A 217 -6.61 -0.76 -4.51
CA ALA A 217 -5.26 -0.88 -5.09
C ALA A 217 -4.71 0.47 -5.55
N PRO A 218 -3.38 0.69 -5.42
CA PRO A 218 -2.71 1.78 -6.10
C PRO A 218 -2.68 1.53 -7.62
N LEU A 219 -3.15 2.50 -8.41
CA LEU A 219 -3.07 2.47 -9.86
C LEU A 219 -2.70 3.87 -10.37
N ALA A 220 -1.79 3.97 -11.31
CA ALA A 220 -1.15 5.23 -11.66
C ALA A 220 -0.52 5.89 -10.41
N THR A 221 -0.98 7.09 -10.02
CA THR A 221 -0.59 7.77 -8.76
C THR A 221 -1.80 8.03 -7.86
N GLY A 222 -2.81 7.15 -7.92
CA GLY A 222 -4.03 7.21 -7.13
C GLY A 222 -4.37 5.86 -6.50
N LEU A 223 -5.41 5.85 -5.68
CA LEU A 223 -6.01 4.65 -5.10
C LEU A 223 -7.36 4.40 -5.76
N ILE A 224 -7.54 3.25 -6.41
CA ILE A 224 -8.82 2.82 -6.95
C ILE A 224 -9.53 1.89 -5.97
N ALA A 225 -10.80 2.16 -5.70
CA ALA A 225 -11.68 1.29 -4.93
C ALA A 225 -12.75 0.71 -5.85
N LEU A 226 -12.66 -0.59 -6.12
CA LEU A 226 -13.56 -1.32 -7.02
C LEU A 226 -14.55 -2.16 -6.23
N ALA A 227 -15.82 -2.12 -6.64
CA ALA A 227 -16.83 -3.09 -6.25
C ALA A 227 -16.87 -4.21 -7.28
N VAL A 228 -16.70 -5.45 -6.84
CA VAL A 228 -16.75 -6.64 -7.70
C VAL A 228 -18.18 -7.12 -7.83
N ARG A 229 -18.69 -7.23 -9.04
CA ARG A 229 -20.04 -7.77 -9.31
C ARG A 229 -19.99 -9.28 -9.46
N ASP A 230 -19.01 -9.78 -10.20
CA ASP A 230 -18.76 -11.21 -10.45
C ASP A 230 -17.31 -11.42 -10.92
N ALA A 231 -16.98 -12.62 -11.40
CA ALA A 231 -15.61 -12.99 -11.80
C ALA A 231 -15.05 -12.18 -12.99
N GLU A 232 -15.92 -11.48 -13.73
CA GLU A 232 -15.54 -10.76 -14.95
C GLU A 232 -15.85 -9.25 -14.87
N HIS A 233 -16.62 -8.81 -13.87
CA HIS A 233 -17.10 -7.43 -13.80
C HIS A 233 -16.78 -6.76 -12.46
N ALA A 234 -16.12 -5.62 -12.55
CA ALA A 234 -15.87 -4.73 -11.42
C ALA A 234 -15.86 -3.28 -11.89
N GLU A 235 -16.28 -2.38 -11.02
CA GLU A 235 -16.29 -0.94 -11.30
C GLU A 235 -16.03 -0.14 -10.04
N GLY A 236 -15.41 1.02 -10.18
CA GLY A 236 -15.22 1.91 -9.05
C GLY A 236 -14.55 3.22 -9.42
N ARG A 237 -14.34 4.05 -8.39
CA ARG A 237 -13.75 5.38 -8.51
C ARG A 237 -12.44 5.47 -7.75
N PHE A 238 -11.60 6.41 -8.17
CA PHE A 238 -10.42 6.77 -7.41
C PHE A 238 -10.80 7.54 -6.13
N LEU A 239 -10.00 7.33 -5.09
CA LEU A 239 -10.04 8.15 -3.90
C LEU A 239 -9.29 9.47 -4.16
N HIS A 240 -9.55 10.50 -3.33
CA HIS A 240 -8.91 11.81 -3.47
C HIS A 240 -7.39 11.76 -3.25
N THR A 241 -6.92 10.80 -2.47
CA THR A 241 -5.53 10.76 -1.99
C THR A 241 -4.57 10.21 -3.02
N PRO A 242 -3.43 10.87 -3.23
CA PRO A 242 -2.34 10.32 -4.03
C PRO A 242 -1.71 9.12 -3.34
N ALA A 243 -1.25 8.15 -4.14
CA ALA A 243 -0.60 6.95 -3.63
C ALA A 243 0.62 6.60 -4.49
N TYR A 244 1.77 6.47 -3.84
CA TYR A 244 3.03 6.12 -4.47
C TYR A 244 3.57 4.85 -3.84
N PHE A 245 3.50 3.75 -4.57
CA PHE A 245 3.98 2.45 -4.15
C PHE A 245 5.00 1.89 -5.15
N VAL A 246 5.80 0.92 -4.68
CA VAL A 246 6.64 0.13 -5.58
C VAL A 246 5.76 -0.63 -6.57
N PRO A 247 6.19 -0.80 -7.84
CA PRO A 247 5.40 -1.53 -8.83
C PRO A 247 5.18 -3.00 -8.41
N LEU A 248 4.01 -3.55 -8.74
CA LEU A 248 3.77 -4.99 -8.66
C LEU A 248 4.79 -5.69 -9.56
N ARG A 249 5.58 -6.59 -8.98
CA ARG A 249 6.59 -7.36 -9.68
C ARG A 249 5.99 -8.70 -10.11
N GLY A 250 6.29 -9.17 -11.31
CA GLY A 250 5.78 -10.42 -11.88
C GLY A 250 6.15 -10.55 -13.35
N ALA A 251 5.42 -11.34 -14.10
CA ALA A 251 5.76 -11.85 -15.43
C ALA A 251 5.98 -10.81 -16.54
N THR A 252 5.68 -9.53 -16.35
CA THR A 252 5.82 -8.51 -17.39
C THR A 252 6.65 -7.33 -16.90
N ARG A 253 7.97 -7.39 -17.11
CA ARG A 253 8.85 -6.23 -17.06
C ARG A 253 8.72 -5.46 -18.36
N SER A 254 7.88 -4.45 -18.41
CA SER A 254 8.00 -3.38 -19.40
C SER A 254 8.51 -2.15 -18.67
N GLU A 255 9.65 -1.62 -19.08
CA GLU A 255 10.15 -0.35 -18.56
C GLU A 255 9.10 0.75 -18.83
N PRO A 256 8.88 1.66 -17.88
CA PRO A 256 7.98 2.78 -18.10
C PRO A 256 8.56 3.68 -19.18
N GLU A 257 7.95 3.70 -20.35
CA GLU A 257 8.26 4.69 -21.37
C GLU A 257 7.98 6.08 -20.77
N ARG A 258 9.02 6.90 -20.70
CA ARG A 258 8.90 8.27 -20.20
C ARG A 258 8.11 9.08 -21.22
N ALA A 259 6.91 9.51 -20.86
CA ALA A 259 6.15 10.44 -21.67
C ALA A 259 7.01 11.67 -22.02
N GLN A 260 7.09 12.01 -23.30
CA GLN A 260 7.79 13.21 -23.74
C GLN A 260 6.93 14.43 -23.39
N LEU A 261 7.24 15.08 -22.29
CA LEU A 261 6.53 16.26 -21.79
C LEU A 261 6.99 17.58 -22.46
N GLY A 262 7.77 17.48 -23.55
CA GLY A 262 8.21 18.64 -24.34
C GLY A 262 7.03 19.43 -24.91
N GLY A 263 7.08 20.77 -24.79
CA GLY A 263 6.02 21.63 -25.31
C GLY A 263 4.86 21.91 -24.35
N LEU A 264 4.73 21.17 -23.23
CA LEU A 264 3.72 21.45 -22.22
C LEU A 264 4.12 22.60 -21.29
N PRO A 265 3.16 23.43 -20.84
CA PRO A 265 3.41 24.47 -19.84
C PRO A 265 4.02 23.86 -18.57
N ARG A 266 4.96 24.60 -17.94
CA ARG A 266 5.60 24.13 -16.70
C ARG A 266 4.58 23.82 -15.61
N ARG A 267 3.54 24.68 -15.45
CA ARG A 267 2.47 24.48 -14.46
C ARG A 267 1.80 23.09 -14.58
N ALA A 268 1.51 22.64 -15.80
CA ALA A 268 0.92 21.33 -16.03
C ALA A 268 1.92 20.19 -15.71
N ARG A 269 3.18 20.33 -16.16
CA ARG A 269 4.23 19.33 -15.90
C ARG A 269 4.50 19.13 -14.41
N ASP A 270 4.34 20.18 -13.60
CA ASP A 270 4.58 20.18 -12.17
C ASP A 270 3.31 19.81 -11.36
N ASP A 271 2.12 19.84 -12.01
CA ASP A 271 0.84 19.52 -11.38
C ASP A 271 0.66 18.01 -11.16
N GLU A 272 0.22 17.64 -9.97
CA GLU A 272 0.06 16.25 -9.55
C GLU A 272 -1.16 15.56 -10.20
N LEU A 273 -2.27 16.29 -10.37
CA LEU A 273 -3.48 15.76 -11.00
C LEU A 273 -3.28 15.56 -12.50
N PHE A 274 -2.53 16.45 -13.14
CA PHE A 274 -2.16 16.26 -14.54
C PHE A 274 -1.23 15.06 -14.72
N ARG A 275 -0.25 14.86 -13.82
CA ARG A 275 0.59 13.66 -13.85
C ARG A 275 -0.20 12.39 -13.61
N PHE A 276 -1.21 12.45 -12.74
CA PHE A 276 -2.13 11.33 -12.53
C PHE A 276 -2.88 10.99 -13.81
N LEU A 277 -3.48 11.98 -14.50
CA LEU A 277 -4.15 11.77 -15.79
C LEU A 277 -3.22 11.15 -16.83
N LEU A 278 -1.99 11.68 -16.98
CA LEU A 278 -1.00 11.12 -17.91
C LEU A 278 -0.61 9.68 -17.56
N ALA A 279 -0.49 9.35 -16.29
CA ALA A 279 -0.17 8.00 -15.86
C ALA A 279 -1.34 7.04 -16.09
N LEU A 280 -2.57 7.50 -15.86
CA LEU A 280 -3.80 6.73 -16.04
C LEU A 280 -4.10 6.45 -17.51
N THR A 281 -3.91 7.44 -18.39
CA THR A 281 -4.23 7.36 -19.81
C THR A 281 -3.03 6.97 -20.70
N ARG A 282 -1.96 6.45 -20.08
CA ARG A 282 -0.71 6.12 -20.77
C ARG A 282 -0.95 5.20 -21.98
N GLY A 283 -0.50 5.67 -23.16
CA GLY A 283 -0.63 4.95 -24.43
C GLY A 283 -1.98 5.15 -25.13
N SER A 284 -2.97 5.73 -24.47
CA SER A 284 -4.29 6.00 -25.05
C SER A 284 -4.51 7.47 -25.38
N LEU A 285 -3.76 8.37 -24.73
CA LEU A 285 -3.85 9.82 -24.94
C LEU A 285 -2.45 10.43 -25.13
N ASP A 286 -2.30 11.26 -26.16
CA ASP A 286 -1.10 12.08 -26.31
C ASP A 286 -1.01 13.14 -25.19
N PRO A 287 0.18 13.50 -24.68
CA PRO A 287 0.30 14.48 -23.61
C PRO A 287 -0.29 15.87 -23.91
N GLN A 288 -0.33 16.30 -25.19
CA GLN A 288 -0.96 17.58 -25.57
C GLN A 288 -2.50 17.45 -25.55
N GLU A 289 -3.04 16.33 -26.01
CA GLU A 289 -4.47 16.03 -25.96
C GLU A 289 -4.93 15.92 -24.48
N ALA A 290 -4.15 15.23 -23.64
CA ALA A 290 -4.39 15.16 -22.21
C ALA A 290 -4.41 16.55 -21.55
N TYR A 291 -3.49 17.45 -21.96
CA TYR A 291 -3.46 18.81 -21.44
C TYR A 291 -4.70 19.61 -21.86
N VAL A 292 -5.12 19.55 -23.11
CA VAL A 292 -6.32 20.21 -23.61
C VAL A 292 -7.57 19.72 -22.87
N LEU A 293 -7.68 18.41 -22.67
CA LEU A 293 -8.77 17.81 -21.90
C LEU A 293 -8.74 18.30 -20.46
N TRP A 294 -7.58 18.24 -19.78
CA TRP A 294 -7.42 18.62 -18.38
C TRP A 294 -7.80 20.09 -18.11
N GLU A 295 -7.40 21.02 -19.00
CA GLU A 295 -7.81 22.42 -18.90
C GLU A 295 -9.31 22.61 -19.17
N ARG A 296 -9.85 21.93 -20.19
CA ARG A 296 -11.28 22.02 -20.56
C ARG A 296 -12.20 21.54 -19.45
N GLU A 297 -11.83 20.45 -18.78
CA GLU A 297 -12.63 19.85 -17.70
C GLU A 297 -12.37 20.49 -16.33
N GLY A 298 -11.60 21.59 -16.28
CA GLY A 298 -11.35 22.36 -15.07
C GLY A 298 -10.45 21.67 -14.08
N GLN A 299 -9.41 20.96 -14.55
CA GLN A 299 -8.41 20.29 -13.72
C GLN A 299 -9.05 19.25 -12.76
N PRO A 300 -9.67 18.20 -13.32
CA PRO A 300 -10.50 17.28 -12.56
C PRO A 300 -9.74 16.56 -11.46
N GLN A 301 -10.38 16.48 -10.30
CA GLN A 301 -9.88 15.76 -9.13
C GLN A 301 -9.95 14.24 -9.36
N ARG A 302 -9.17 13.46 -8.61
CA ARG A 302 -9.07 11.99 -8.78
C ARG A 302 -10.42 11.28 -8.70
N GLU A 303 -11.32 11.72 -7.82
CA GLU A 303 -12.63 11.09 -7.59
C GLU A 303 -13.58 11.20 -8.79
N ARG A 304 -13.29 12.08 -9.73
CA ARG A 304 -14.05 12.15 -11.00
C ARG A 304 -13.66 11.02 -11.95
N TYR A 305 -12.50 10.39 -11.74
CA TYR A 305 -12.04 9.26 -12.55
C TYR A 305 -12.45 7.93 -11.93
N GLY A 306 -12.68 6.96 -12.79
CA GLY A 306 -12.95 5.60 -12.39
C GLY A 306 -12.39 4.59 -13.36
N ILE A 307 -12.58 3.32 -13.01
CA ILE A 307 -12.20 2.16 -13.83
C ILE A 307 -13.39 1.22 -13.91
N THR A 308 -13.62 0.68 -15.09
CA THR A 308 -14.52 -0.45 -15.32
C THR A 308 -13.73 -1.60 -15.92
N VAL A 309 -13.99 -2.80 -15.38
CA VAL A 309 -13.52 -4.08 -15.87
C VAL A 309 -14.73 -4.85 -16.36
N SER A 310 -14.71 -5.35 -17.60
CA SER A 310 -15.79 -6.15 -18.17
C SER A 310 -15.23 -7.18 -19.15
N GLY A 311 -15.25 -8.46 -18.76
CA GLY A 311 -14.62 -9.54 -19.50
C GLY A 311 -13.12 -9.26 -19.73
N GLU A 312 -12.69 -9.30 -20.99
CA GLU A 312 -11.30 -9.00 -21.39
C GLU A 312 -10.98 -7.51 -21.49
N HIS A 313 -11.97 -6.62 -21.27
CA HIS A 313 -11.80 -5.19 -21.42
C HIS A 313 -11.63 -4.50 -20.07
N GLU A 314 -10.75 -3.51 -20.04
CA GLU A 314 -10.53 -2.63 -18.90
C GLU A 314 -10.30 -1.21 -19.43
N TRP A 315 -11.04 -0.25 -18.87
CA TRP A 315 -10.89 1.15 -19.26
C TRP A 315 -11.03 2.09 -18.07
N ALA A 316 -10.28 3.16 -18.12
CA ALA A 316 -10.46 4.31 -17.25
C ALA A 316 -11.44 5.29 -17.90
N TRP A 317 -12.13 6.07 -17.10
CA TRP A 317 -13.10 7.05 -17.56
C TRP A 317 -13.11 8.28 -16.65
N LEU A 318 -13.67 9.39 -17.16
CA LEU A 318 -13.92 10.62 -16.42
C LEU A 318 -15.43 10.83 -16.31
N ASP A 319 -15.93 10.98 -15.08
CA ASP A 319 -17.32 11.19 -14.67
C ASP A 319 -18.26 9.99 -14.88
N ASP A 320 -18.25 9.37 -16.06
CA ASP A 320 -19.20 8.32 -16.43
C ASP A 320 -18.51 7.23 -17.26
N PRO A 321 -18.65 5.94 -16.89
CA PRO A 321 -18.06 4.82 -17.63
C PRO A 321 -18.57 4.68 -19.07
N GLU A 322 -19.79 5.16 -19.37
CA GLU A 322 -20.38 5.20 -20.71
C GLU A 322 -20.29 6.61 -21.34
N GLY A 323 -19.57 7.53 -20.68
CA GLY A 323 -19.45 8.92 -21.10
C GLY A 323 -18.48 9.14 -22.26
N ALA A 324 -18.27 10.43 -22.57
CA ALA A 324 -17.45 10.85 -23.70
C ALA A 324 -15.93 10.60 -23.51
N TYR A 325 -15.49 10.37 -22.27
CA TYR A 325 -14.09 10.22 -21.92
C TYR A 325 -13.82 8.84 -21.33
N ALA A 326 -13.45 7.92 -22.17
CA ALA A 326 -13.04 6.57 -21.80
C ALA A 326 -11.75 6.18 -22.54
N TRP A 327 -10.84 5.55 -21.83
CA TRP A 327 -9.51 5.18 -22.32
C TRP A 327 -9.22 3.73 -21.94
N ALA A 328 -8.91 2.91 -22.94
CA ALA A 328 -8.48 1.55 -22.67
C ALA A 328 -7.20 1.53 -21.83
N LEU A 329 -7.18 0.70 -20.80
CA LEU A 329 -5.96 0.43 -20.05
C LEU A 329 -5.19 -0.70 -20.72
N PRO A 330 -3.83 -0.64 -20.72
CA PRO A 330 -3.03 -1.72 -21.26
C PRO A 330 -3.21 -2.96 -20.37
N GLY A 331 -3.72 -4.05 -20.96
CA GLY A 331 -3.86 -5.34 -20.32
C GLY A 331 -2.52 -6.04 -20.05
#